data_46b7b682e4825b7599981aa26a7dc021
#
_entry.id   46b7b682e4825b7599981aa26a7dc021
#
_cell.length_a   1.000
_cell.length_b   1.000
_cell.length_c   1.000
_cell.angle_alpha   90.00
_cell.angle_beta   90.00
_cell.angle_gamma   90.00
#
_symmetry.space_group_name_H-M   'P 1'
#
loop_
_entity.id
_entity.type
_entity.pdbx_description
1 polymer ?
#
loop_
_entity_poly.entity_id
_entity_poly.type
_entity_poly.pdbx_seq_one_letter_code
_entity_poly.pdbx_strand_id
1 'polypeptide(L)'
;PANFFHLLRRQMLRDFRKPLIVFTPKSLLRHKRAVSNLAEMGPATTFHRCLDDLKPCDPKAVKRLVLCTGKVYYDLLDASEKDSRDDVYLLRVEQLYPFPGDVVAEYAAKFPNLETVVWAQEEPQNGGAWTFANPLIEAATGMRPIYAGRAPAAATATGLLKRHNAEQAKLVAEALGATTTEVKAAIRGGLKKK
;
A
#
# COMPACT_ATOMS: atom_id res chain seq x y z
N PRO A 1 13.26 -5.77 2.65
CA PRO A 1 14.15 -6.95 2.56
C PRO A 1 13.83 -8.01 3.60
N ALA A 2 13.56 -7.67 4.88
CA ALA A 2 13.28 -8.66 5.91
C ALA A 2 12.08 -9.55 5.58
N ASN A 3 10.97 -8.99 5.13
CA ASN A 3 9.80 -9.78 4.70
C ASN A 3 10.14 -10.71 3.52
N PHE A 4 10.97 -10.27 2.58
CA PHE A 4 11.42 -11.13 1.48
C PHE A 4 12.29 -12.30 1.99
N PHE A 5 13.20 -12.03 2.92
CA PHE A 5 13.96 -13.07 3.60
C PHE A 5 13.06 -14.09 4.30
N HIS A 6 12.05 -13.61 5.06
CA HIS A 6 11.11 -14.49 5.75
C HIS A 6 10.20 -15.27 4.80
N LEU A 7 9.86 -14.72 3.65
CA LEU A 7 9.13 -15.43 2.61
C LEU A 7 9.93 -16.65 2.12
N LEU A 8 11.23 -16.48 1.84
CA LEU A 8 12.13 -17.56 1.45
C LEU A 8 12.32 -18.56 2.58
N ARG A 9 12.58 -18.08 3.80
CA ARG A 9 12.73 -18.93 5.00
C ARG A 9 11.48 -19.77 5.23
N ARG A 10 10.29 -19.20 5.13
CA ARG A 10 9.01 -19.92 5.26
C ARG A 10 8.87 -21.02 4.20
N GLN A 11 9.24 -20.74 2.95
CA GLN A 11 9.20 -21.74 1.87
C GLN A 11 10.13 -22.93 2.15
N MET A 12 11.30 -22.65 2.69
CA MET A 12 12.29 -23.71 3.02
C MET A 12 11.90 -24.53 4.24
N LEU A 13 11.25 -23.93 5.23
CA LEU A 13 10.86 -24.61 6.47
C LEU A 13 9.59 -25.47 6.33
N ARG A 14 8.77 -25.25 5.31
CA ARG A 14 7.56 -26.05 5.08
C ARG A 14 7.89 -27.44 4.54
N ASP A 15 7.10 -28.40 4.97
CA ASP A 15 7.24 -29.80 4.55
C ASP A 15 6.64 -30.09 3.17
N PHE A 16 7.04 -29.28 2.19
CA PHE A 16 6.73 -29.51 0.78
C PHE A 16 7.82 -28.89 -0.13
N ARG A 17 7.91 -29.38 -1.35
CA ARG A 17 8.83 -28.87 -2.38
C ARG A 17 8.02 -28.42 -3.59
N LYS A 18 7.59 -27.15 -3.57
CA LYS A 18 6.86 -26.50 -4.66
C LYS A 18 7.57 -25.21 -5.07
N PRO A 19 7.54 -24.84 -6.36
CA PRO A 19 8.13 -23.59 -6.81
C PRO A 19 7.47 -22.39 -6.12
N LEU A 20 8.30 -21.43 -5.71
CA LEU A 20 7.86 -20.11 -5.24
C LEU A 20 8.13 -19.11 -6.34
N ILE A 21 7.07 -18.48 -6.86
CA ILE A 21 7.18 -17.42 -7.86
C ILE A 21 6.98 -16.09 -7.17
N VAL A 22 7.96 -15.18 -7.29
CA VAL A 22 7.93 -13.87 -6.65
C VAL A 22 8.00 -12.78 -7.72
N PHE A 23 6.92 -12.04 -7.89
CA PHE A 23 6.89 -10.86 -8.74
C PHE A 23 7.40 -9.65 -7.97
N THR A 24 8.52 -9.08 -8.41
CA THR A 24 9.15 -7.94 -7.74
C THR A 24 9.36 -6.78 -8.70
N PRO A 25 9.05 -5.52 -8.30
CA PRO A 25 9.38 -4.36 -9.11
C PRO A 25 10.90 -4.11 -9.08
N LYS A 26 11.51 -3.99 -10.27
CA LYS A 26 12.97 -3.73 -10.39
C LYS A 26 13.40 -2.44 -9.70
N SER A 27 12.52 -1.43 -9.64
CA SER A 27 12.77 -0.14 -9.00
C SER A 27 13.10 -0.26 -7.50
N LEU A 28 12.54 -1.25 -6.80
CA LEU A 28 12.79 -1.43 -5.36
C LEU A 28 14.13 -2.11 -5.04
N LEU A 29 14.78 -2.79 -6.00
CA LEU A 29 16.06 -3.47 -5.75
C LEU A 29 17.18 -2.54 -5.28
N ARG A 30 17.11 -1.26 -5.65
CA ARG A 30 18.08 -0.23 -5.25
C ARG A 30 17.42 1.00 -4.62
N HIS A 31 16.19 0.84 -4.14
CA HIS A 31 15.46 1.95 -3.56
C HIS A 31 16.01 2.25 -2.16
N LYS A 32 16.43 3.51 -1.93
CA LYS A 32 17.11 3.93 -0.69
C LYS A 32 16.29 3.69 0.59
N ARG A 33 14.96 3.72 0.48
CA ARG A 33 14.03 3.53 1.60
C ARG A 33 13.56 2.08 1.76
N ALA A 34 13.82 1.20 0.77
CA ALA A 34 13.47 -0.22 0.83
C ALA A 34 14.60 -1.02 1.51
N VAL A 35 14.85 -0.71 2.77
CA VAL A 35 15.91 -1.30 3.60
C VAL A 35 15.31 -1.96 4.84
N SER A 36 16.06 -2.86 5.45
CA SER A 36 15.73 -3.51 6.73
C SER A 36 16.96 -3.62 7.59
N ASN A 37 16.78 -3.61 8.91
CA ASN A 37 17.85 -3.91 9.84
C ASN A 37 18.16 -5.41 9.80
N LEU A 38 19.42 -5.81 9.94
CA LEU A 38 19.83 -7.22 10.01
C LEU A 38 19.15 -7.96 11.17
N ALA A 39 18.87 -7.27 12.28
CA ALA A 39 18.15 -7.84 13.41
C ALA A 39 16.75 -8.35 13.06
N GLU A 40 16.08 -7.76 12.05
CA GLU A 40 14.77 -8.18 11.55
C GLU A 40 14.81 -9.53 10.79
N MET A 41 15.99 -10.06 10.50
CA MET A 41 16.21 -11.37 9.87
C MET A 41 16.74 -12.42 10.85
N GLY A 42 16.80 -12.09 12.15
CA GLY A 42 17.32 -12.95 13.21
C GLY A 42 16.43 -14.18 13.53
N PRO A 43 16.88 -15.05 14.45
CA PRO A 43 16.19 -16.29 14.78
C PRO A 43 14.78 -16.12 15.34
N ALA A 44 14.55 -15.06 16.14
CA ALA A 44 13.28 -14.79 16.80
C ALA A 44 12.32 -13.92 15.98
N THR A 45 12.64 -13.66 14.72
CA THR A 45 11.83 -12.81 13.84
C THR A 45 11.00 -13.63 12.84
N THR A 46 9.95 -13.04 12.29
CA THR A 46 9.02 -13.71 11.41
C THR A 46 8.54 -12.80 10.29
N PHE A 47 7.80 -13.35 9.35
CA PHE A 47 7.12 -12.60 8.31
C PHE A 47 6.02 -11.71 8.92
N HIS A 48 6.09 -10.41 8.65
CA HIS A 48 5.05 -9.46 9.04
C HIS A 48 3.93 -9.44 8.00
N ARG A 49 2.69 -9.72 8.44
CA ARG A 49 1.50 -9.70 7.57
C ARG A 49 1.10 -8.29 7.13
N CYS A 50 1.36 -7.32 7.99
CA CYS A 50 1.31 -5.90 7.69
C CYS A 50 2.61 -5.24 8.14
N LEU A 51 2.98 -4.13 7.50
CA LEU A 51 4.13 -3.32 7.88
C LEU A 51 3.67 -1.89 8.16
N ASP A 52 4.23 -1.32 9.22
CA ASP A 52 3.97 0.03 9.68
C ASP A 52 4.38 1.10 8.67
N ASP A 53 3.81 2.28 8.83
CA ASP A 53 4.32 3.48 8.19
C ASP A 53 5.73 3.81 8.70
N LEU A 54 6.58 4.26 7.78
CA LEU A 54 7.92 4.74 8.14
C LEU A 54 7.87 6.14 8.77
N LYS A 55 6.78 6.87 8.57
CA LYS A 55 6.56 8.18 9.16
C LYS A 55 6.01 8.03 10.58
N PRO A 56 6.64 8.65 11.60
CA PRO A 56 6.05 8.71 12.93
C PRO A 56 4.72 9.49 12.88
N CYS A 57 3.75 9.07 13.68
CA CYS A 57 2.45 9.74 13.75
C CYS A 57 2.00 9.93 15.21
N ASP A 58 1.18 10.96 15.42
CA ASP A 58 0.32 11.06 16.61
C ASP A 58 -0.99 10.30 16.30
N PRO A 59 -1.35 9.25 17.03
CA PRO A 59 -2.59 8.51 16.80
C PRO A 59 -3.85 9.39 16.84
N LYS A 60 -3.84 10.50 17.58
CA LYS A 60 -4.97 11.43 17.66
C LYS A 60 -5.10 12.33 16.44
N ALA A 61 -4.02 12.54 15.70
CA ALA A 61 -4.03 13.34 14.48
C ALA A 61 -4.57 12.54 13.28
N VAL A 62 -4.44 11.21 13.31
CA VAL A 62 -4.81 10.35 12.18
C VAL A 62 -6.32 10.29 11.99
N LYS A 63 -6.77 10.70 10.80
CA LYS A 63 -8.16 10.67 10.33
C LYS A 63 -8.38 9.72 9.16
N ARG A 64 -7.29 9.34 8.48
CA ARG A 64 -7.32 8.52 7.27
C ARG A 64 -6.31 7.39 7.36
N LEU A 65 -6.81 6.16 7.28
CA LEU A 65 -6.00 4.95 7.17
C LEU A 65 -5.96 4.48 5.71
N VAL A 66 -4.79 4.52 5.09
CA VAL A 66 -4.58 4.07 3.72
C VAL A 66 -3.91 2.70 3.73
N LEU A 67 -4.64 1.70 3.29
CA LEU A 67 -4.15 0.34 3.08
C LEU A 67 -3.62 0.21 1.65
N CYS A 68 -2.45 -0.37 1.47
CA CYS A 68 -1.86 -0.60 0.16
C CYS A 68 -0.98 -1.85 0.17
N THR A 69 -0.58 -2.30 -1.01
CA THR A 69 0.38 -3.40 -1.18
C THR A 69 1.42 -3.05 -2.23
N GLY A 70 2.66 -3.53 -2.03
CA GLY A 70 3.73 -3.35 -3.01
C GLY A 70 4.34 -1.95 -3.05
N LYS A 71 4.87 -1.59 -4.24
CA LYS A 71 5.70 -0.40 -4.42
C LYS A 71 4.96 0.94 -4.30
N VAL A 72 3.65 0.98 -4.50
CA VAL A 72 2.84 2.20 -4.38
C VAL A 72 2.97 2.86 -3.00
N TYR A 73 3.31 2.09 -1.99
CA TYR A 73 3.63 2.61 -0.66
C TYR A 73 4.64 3.75 -0.69
N TYR A 74 5.71 3.62 -1.47
CA TYR A 74 6.76 4.65 -1.51
C TYR A 74 6.30 5.92 -2.20
N ASP A 75 5.45 5.82 -3.23
CA ASP A 75 4.85 6.99 -3.89
C ASP A 75 3.89 7.73 -2.93
N LEU A 76 3.11 6.96 -2.15
CA LEU A 76 2.22 7.50 -1.11
C LEU A 76 3.02 8.17 0.01
N LEU A 77 4.08 7.53 0.48
CA LEU A 77 4.94 8.03 1.54
C LEU A 77 5.61 9.35 1.13
N ASP A 78 6.23 9.38 -0.06
CA ASP A 78 6.89 10.58 -0.59
C ASP A 78 5.91 11.76 -0.73
N ALA A 79 4.69 11.49 -1.19
CA ALA A 79 3.64 12.51 -1.29
C ALA A 79 3.12 12.95 0.08
N SER A 80 2.89 12.02 1.01
CA SER A 80 2.45 12.32 2.38
C SER A 80 3.45 13.19 3.13
N GLU A 81 4.74 12.90 3.01
CA GLU A 81 5.80 13.69 3.63
C GLU A 81 5.93 15.08 3.00
N LYS A 82 5.91 15.15 1.66
CA LYS A 82 5.99 16.42 0.92
C LYS A 82 4.88 17.38 1.31
N ASP A 83 3.67 16.86 1.50
CA ASP A 83 2.48 17.66 1.79
C ASP A 83 2.20 17.75 3.31
N SER A 84 3.14 17.26 4.16
CA SER A 84 3.06 17.24 5.65
C SER A 84 1.72 16.69 6.17
N ARG A 85 1.27 15.55 5.61
CA ARG A 85 -0.04 14.93 5.93
C ARG A 85 0.04 14.10 7.20
N ASP A 86 -0.03 14.76 8.36
CA ASP A 86 -0.02 14.08 9.68
C ASP A 86 -1.36 13.42 10.02
N ASP A 87 -2.40 13.71 9.26
CA ASP A 87 -3.73 13.13 9.35
C ASP A 87 -3.86 11.79 8.62
N VAL A 88 -2.81 11.33 7.91
CA VAL A 88 -2.80 10.09 7.11
C VAL A 88 -1.80 9.10 7.69
N TYR A 89 -2.24 7.84 7.85
CA TYR A 89 -1.39 6.71 8.17
C TYR A 89 -1.40 5.67 7.04
N LEU A 90 -0.22 5.20 6.65
CA LEU A 90 -0.04 4.22 5.58
C LEU A 90 0.23 2.83 6.18
N LEU A 91 -0.64 1.86 5.94
CA LEU A 91 -0.45 0.48 6.36
C LEU A 91 -0.23 -0.42 5.15
N ARG A 92 0.94 -1.06 5.07
CA ARG A 92 1.26 -2.00 4.00
C ARG A 92 0.72 -3.39 4.34
N VAL A 93 -0.20 -3.89 3.54
CA VAL A 93 -0.68 -5.26 3.63
C VAL A 93 0.24 -6.15 2.81
N GLU A 94 1.12 -6.90 3.48
CA GLU A 94 2.13 -7.76 2.84
C GLU A 94 1.60 -9.17 2.58
N GLN A 95 0.57 -9.59 3.28
CA GLN A 95 -0.11 -10.86 3.08
C GLN A 95 -1.57 -10.62 2.73
N LEU A 96 -1.94 -10.95 1.48
CA LEU A 96 -3.34 -10.83 1.05
C LEU A 96 -4.17 -12.05 1.47
N TYR A 97 -3.58 -13.23 1.47
CA TYR A 97 -4.30 -14.46 1.83
C TYR A 97 -3.48 -15.36 2.77
N PRO A 98 -4.04 -15.81 3.90
CA PRO A 98 -5.27 -15.32 4.52
C PRO A 98 -5.18 -13.82 4.84
N PHE A 99 -6.29 -13.09 4.66
CA PHE A 99 -6.29 -11.64 4.92
C PHE A 99 -6.07 -11.37 6.42
N PRO A 100 -5.17 -10.43 6.78
CA PRO A 100 -4.83 -10.14 8.17
C PRO A 100 -5.85 -9.18 8.82
N GLY A 101 -7.14 -9.58 8.82
CA GLY A 101 -8.24 -8.75 9.32
C GLY A 101 -8.08 -8.37 10.79
N ASP A 102 -7.52 -9.27 11.60
CA ASP A 102 -7.17 -9.02 13.00
C ASP A 102 -6.19 -7.85 13.17
N VAL A 103 -5.12 -7.84 12.35
CA VAL A 103 -4.12 -6.77 12.37
C VAL A 103 -4.72 -5.46 11.85
N VAL A 104 -5.49 -5.51 10.76
CA VAL A 104 -6.16 -4.32 10.21
C VAL A 104 -7.13 -3.70 11.22
N ALA A 105 -7.90 -4.52 11.94
CA ALA A 105 -8.80 -4.07 13.00
C ALA A 105 -8.03 -3.41 14.15
N GLU A 106 -6.90 -4.01 14.57
CA GLU A 106 -6.03 -3.45 15.60
C GLU A 106 -5.51 -2.05 15.21
N TYR A 107 -5.06 -1.87 13.95
CA TYR A 107 -4.62 -0.56 13.48
C TYR A 107 -5.75 0.45 13.41
N ALA A 108 -6.93 0.07 12.93
CA ALA A 108 -8.09 0.96 12.93
C ALA A 108 -8.46 1.43 14.36
N ALA A 109 -8.38 0.54 15.34
CA ALA A 109 -8.67 0.85 16.74
C ALA A 109 -7.62 1.76 17.41
N LYS A 110 -6.38 1.83 16.88
CA LYS A 110 -5.34 2.73 17.40
C LYS A 110 -5.65 4.21 17.15
N PHE A 111 -6.51 4.53 16.18
CA PHE A 111 -6.78 5.89 15.74
C PHE A 111 -8.18 6.35 16.18
N PRO A 112 -8.29 7.06 17.33
CA PRO A 112 -9.60 7.41 17.91
C PRO A 112 -10.41 8.40 17.03
N ASN A 113 -9.75 9.13 16.15
CA ASN A 113 -10.36 10.10 15.24
C ASN A 113 -10.41 9.61 13.78
N LEU A 114 -10.31 8.28 13.55
CA LEU A 114 -10.35 7.71 12.22
C LEU A 114 -11.72 7.95 11.56
N GLU A 115 -11.71 8.66 10.43
CA GLU A 115 -12.91 9.03 9.66
C GLU A 115 -13.03 8.23 8.36
N THR A 116 -11.90 7.77 7.82
CA THR A 116 -11.85 7.18 6.47
C THR A 116 -10.84 6.05 6.38
N VAL A 117 -11.26 4.95 5.75
CA VAL A 117 -10.37 3.85 5.35
C VAL A 117 -10.29 3.83 3.83
N VAL A 118 -9.10 3.70 3.28
CA VAL A 118 -8.84 3.69 1.82
C VAL A 118 -8.06 2.45 1.45
N TRP A 119 -8.40 1.84 0.31
CA TRP A 119 -7.55 0.88 -0.37
C TRP A 119 -6.91 1.52 -1.59
N ALA A 120 -5.58 1.59 -1.61
CA ALA A 120 -4.80 2.14 -2.72
C ALA A 120 -4.08 1.03 -3.49
N GLN A 121 -4.25 0.98 -4.81
CA GLN A 121 -3.58 0.03 -5.70
C GLN A 121 -3.26 0.64 -7.05
N GLU A 122 -2.21 0.12 -7.72
CA GLU A 122 -1.81 0.56 -9.07
C GLU A 122 -2.58 -0.16 -10.18
N GLU A 123 -3.10 -1.33 -9.90
CA GLU A 123 -3.92 -2.11 -10.84
C GLU A 123 -5.27 -1.42 -11.07
N PRO A 124 -5.92 -1.66 -12.22
CA PRO A 124 -7.27 -1.16 -12.45
C PRO A 124 -8.27 -1.76 -11.47
N GLN A 125 -9.40 -1.09 -11.25
CA GLN A 125 -10.40 -1.47 -10.25
C GLN A 125 -10.95 -2.90 -10.42
N ASN A 126 -11.01 -3.38 -11.64
CA ASN A 126 -11.42 -4.77 -11.96
C ASN A 126 -10.26 -5.77 -11.91
N GLY A 127 -9.08 -5.35 -11.45
CA GLY A 127 -7.90 -6.17 -11.24
C GLY A 127 -7.29 -5.97 -9.86
N GLY A 128 -6.12 -6.57 -9.60
CA GLY A 128 -5.47 -6.49 -8.30
C GLY A 128 -6.30 -7.08 -7.17
N ALA A 129 -6.15 -6.54 -5.97
CA ALA A 129 -6.76 -7.11 -4.77
C ALA A 129 -8.07 -6.41 -4.33
N TRP A 130 -8.51 -5.34 -4.98
CA TRP A 130 -9.66 -4.55 -4.55
C TRP A 130 -10.91 -5.37 -4.27
N THR A 131 -11.36 -6.17 -5.23
CA THR A 131 -12.60 -6.95 -5.09
C THR A 131 -12.53 -8.01 -4.00
N PHE A 132 -11.34 -8.51 -3.70
CA PHE A 132 -11.08 -9.44 -2.61
C PHE A 132 -10.94 -8.73 -1.26
N ALA A 133 -10.15 -7.64 -1.20
CA ALA A 133 -9.82 -6.95 0.04
C ALA A 133 -10.98 -6.09 0.58
N ASN A 134 -11.78 -5.45 -0.28
CA ASN A 134 -12.86 -4.55 0.10
C ASN A 134 -13.81 -5.13 1.18
N PRO A 135 -14.47 -6.27 0.99
CA PRO A 135 -15.38 -6.82 2.01
C PRO A 135 -14.66 -7.23 3.29
N LEU A 136 -13.38 -7.66 3.19
CA LEU A 136 -12.59 -8.06 4.35
C LEU A 136 -12.12 -6.87 5.18
N ILE A 137 -11.80 -5.74 4.53
CA ILE A 137 -11.49 -4.49 5.21
C ILE A 137 -12.73 -3.96 5.93
N GLU A 138 -13.89 -3.95 5.25
CA GLU A 138 -15.16 -3.52 5.85
C GLU A 138 -15.50 -4.37 7.07
N ALA A 139 -15.37 -5.69 6.97
CA ALA A 139 -15.60 -6.60 8.09
C ALA A 139 -14.62 -6.37 9.26
N ALA A 140 -13.37 -6.04 8.99
CA ALA A 140 -12.34 -5.81 10.00
C ALA A 140 -12.46 -4.45 10.71
N THR A 141 -12.86 -3.41 9.98
CA THR A 141 -12.85 -2.02 10.49
C THR A 141 -14.25 -1.48 10.82
N GLY A 142 -15.30 -2.14 10.37
CA GLY A 142 -16.67 -1.61 10.40
C GLY A 142 -16.91 -0.44 9.43
N MET A 143 -15.94 -0.09 8.61
CA MET A 143 -15.97 1.06 7.70
C MET A 143 -15.82 0.57 6.26
N ARG A 144 -16.73 1.04 5.38
CA ARG A 144 -16.61 0.75 3.95
C ARG A 144 -15.41 1.48 3.36
N PRO A 145 -14.40 0.75 2.80
CA PRO A 145 -13.21 1.41 2.27
C PRO A 145 -13.50 2.15 0.96
N ILE A 146 -12.80 3.27 0.78
CA ILE A 146 -12.79 4.03 -0.47
C ILE A 146 -11.71 3.44 -1.37
N TYR A 147 -12.04 3.27 -2.64
CA TYR A 147 -11.06 2.86 -3.66
C TYR A 147 -10.25 4.06 -4.17
N ALA A 148 -8.93 3.93 -4.16
CA ALA A 148 -8.01 4.86 -4.81
C ALA A 148 -7.12 4.08 -5.79
N GLY A 149 -7.34 4.27 -7.08
CA GLY A 149 -6.64 3.51 -8.12
C GLY A 149 -7.08 3.89 -9.52
N ARG A 150 -6.67 3.09 -10.50
CA ARG A 150 -7.06 3.29 -11.88
C ARG A 150 -8.50 2.84 -12.13
N ALA A 151 -9.15 3.49 -13.09
CA ALA A 151 -10.46 3.07 -13.57
C ALA A 151 -10.44 1.64 -14.13
N PRO A 152 -11.58 0.93 -14.18
CA PRO A 152 -11.67 -0.37 -14.83
C PRO A 152 -11.09 -0.33 -16.26
N ALA A 153 -10.31 -1.34 -16.61
CA ALA A 153 -9.67 -1.44 -17.92
C ALA A 153 -9.52 -2.90 -18.34
N ALA A 154 -9.53 -3.14 -19.64
CA ALA A 154 -9.25 -4.46 -20.21
C ALA A 154 -7.76 -4.84 -20.09
N ALA A 155 -6.86 -3.84 -20.13
CA ALA A 155 -5.43 -4.04 -19.98
C ALA A 155 -5.01 -3.89 -18.50
N THR A 156 -4.14 -4.77 -18.04
CA THR A 156 -3.61 -4.76 -16.65
C THR A 156 -2.66 -3.60 -16.38
N ALA A 157 -2.06 -3.02 -17.41
CA ALA A 157 -1.10 -1.93 -17.33
C ALA A 157 -1.32 -0.88 -18.41
N THR A 158 -0.93 0.36 -18.13
CA THR A 158 -0.98 1.47 -19.07
C THR A 158 0.26 1.45 -19.98
N GLY A 159 0.08 1.35 -21.32
CA GLY A 159 1.17 1.25 -22.27
C GLY A 159 1.92 2.56 -22.51
N LEU A 160 1.27 3.72 -22.33
CA LEU A 160 1.86 5.03 -22.54
C LEU A 160 2.40 5.63 -21.23
N LEU A 161 3.70 5.95 -21.18
CA LEU A 161 4.35 6.50 -19.99
C LEU A 161 3.65 7.77 -19.46
N LYS A 162 3.27 8.70 -20.34
CA LYS A 162 2.58 9.94 -19.94
C LYS A 162 1.24 9.64 -19.25
N ARG A 163 0.48 8.69 -19.78
CA ARG A 163 -0.78 8.27 -19.19
C ARG A 163 -0.55 7.57 -17.85
N HIS A 164 0.43 6.66 -17.79
CA HIS A 164 0.84 6.01 -16.54
C HIS A 164 1.16 7.02 -15.46
N ASN A 165 2.01 8.02 -15.76
CA ASN A 165 2.39 9.06 -14.81
C ASN A 165 1.19 9.89 -14.31
N ALA A 166 0.24 10.18 -15.19
CA ALA A 166 -0.97 10.92 -14.84
C ALA A 166 -1.90 10.09 -13.94
N GLU A 167 -2.08 8.82 -14.26
CA GLU A 167 -2.89 7.87 -13.47
C GLU A 167 -2.25 7.61 -12.10
N GLN A 168 -0.92 7.50 -12.03
CA GLN A 168 -0.18 7.35 -10.77
C GLN A 168 -0.33 8.59 -9.88
N ALA A 169 -0.14 9.78 -10.45
CA ALA A 169 -0.32 11.03 -9.72
C ALA A 169 -1.77 11.19 -9.19
N LYS A 170 -2.77 10.78 -10.00
CA LYS A 170 -4.17 10.79 -9.62
C LYS A 170 -4.44 9.87 -8.43
N LEU A 171 -4.06 8.60 -8.52
CA LEU A 171 -4.35 7.63 -7.45
C LEU A 171 -3.68 8.01 -6.12
N VAL A 172 -2.44 8.54 -6.16
CA VAL A 172 -1.74 9.00 -4.96
C VAL A 172 -2.48 10.18 -4.33
N ALA A 173 -2.88 11.17 -5.13
CA ALA A 173 -3.65 12.32 -4.64
C ALA A 173 -5.01 11.89 -4.04
N GLU A 174 -5.75 11.01 -4.70
CA GLU A 174 -7.03 10.47 -4.22
C GLU A 174 -6.86 9.66 -2.92
N ALA A 175 -5.84 8.82 -2.84
CA ALA A 175 -5.55 8.03 -1.65
C ALA A 175 -5.28 8.91 -0.43
N LEU A 176 -4.55 10.01 -0.61
CA LEU A 176 -4.27 11.00 0.45
C LEU A 176 -5.42 11.97 0.71
N GLY A 177 -6.55 11.87 0.01
CA GLY A 177 -7.74 12.69 0.24
C GLY A 177 -7.66 14.09 -0.36
N ALA A 178 -6.93 14.26 -1.45
CA ALA A 178 -6.87 15.52 -2.17
C ALA A 178 -8.25 15.92 -2.73
N THR A 179 -8.49 17.22 -2.78
CA THR A 179 -9.69 17.79 -3.40
C THR A 179 -9.71 17.56 -4.92
N THR A 180 -10.88 17.66 -5.54
CA THR A 180 -11.01 17.52 -7.00
C THR A 180 -10.07 18.46 -7.79
N THR A 181 -9.81 19.66 -7.28
CA THR A 181 -8.90 20.63 -7.90
C THR A 181 -7.45 20.17 -7.81
N GLU A 182 -7.03 19.68 -6.65
CA GLU A 182 -5.68 19.15 -6.42
C GLU A 182 -5.43 17.90 -7.25
N VAL A 183 -6.40 16.98 -7.34
CA VAL A 183 -6.33 15.80 -8.22
C VAL A 183 -6.13 16.21 -9.68
N LYS A 184 -6.88 17.22 -10.18
CA LYS A 184 -6.68 17.73 -11.54
C LYS A 184 -5.30 18.34 -11.75
N ALA A 185 -4.76 19.03 -10.75
CA ALA A 185 -3.40 19.58 -10.78
C ALA A 185 -2.34 18.46 -10.79
N ALA A 186 -2.51 17.42 -9.98
CA ALA A 186 -1.64 16.25 -9.95
C ALA A 186 -1.58 15.52 -11.31
N ILE A 187 -2.74 15.31 -11.95
CA ILE A 187 -2.84 14.70 -13.29
C ILE A 187 -2.04 15.53 -14.32
N ARG A 188 -2.21 16.87 -14.33
CA ARG A 188 -1.47 17.76 -15.23
C ARG A 188 0.04 17.68 -14.99
N GLY A 189 0.47 17.59 -13.72
CA GLY A 189 1.86 17.39 -13.33
C GLY A 189 2.43 16.06 -13.84
N GLY A 190 1.67 14.97 -13.69
CA GLY A 190 2.04 13.65 -14.20
C GLY A 190 2.24 13.60 -15.71
N LEU A 191 1.39 14.30 -16.48
CA LEU A 191 1.51 14.39 -17.93
C LEU A 191 2.77 15.13 -18.41
N LYS A 192 3.37 15.98 -17.59
CA LYS A 192 4.60 16.74 -17.90
C LYS A 192 5.89 15.99 -17.56
N LYS A 193 5.84 14.96 -16.74
CA LYS A 193 7.02 14.14 -16.43
C LYS A 193 7.46 13.35 -17.68
N LYS A 194 8.74 13.52 -18.06
CA LYS A 194 9.38 12.79 -19.16
C LYS A 194 9.87 11.42 -18.70
#